data_336d84d9c51e2797f656f0aa66f0ed2e
#
_entry.id   336d84d9c51e2797f656f0aa66f0ed2e
#
_cell.length_a   1.000
_cell.length_b   1.000
_cell.length_c   1.000
_cell.angle_alpha   90.00
_cell.angle_beta   90.00
_cell.angle_gamma   90.00
#
_symmetry.space_group_name_H-M   'P 1'
#
loop_
_entity.id
_entity.type
_entity.pdbx_description
1 polymer ?
#
loop_
_entity_poly.entity_id
_entity_poly.type
_entity_poly.pdbx_seq_one_letter_code
_entity_poly.pdbx_strand_id
1 'polypeptide(L)'
;MTVRGIKPKELVDLALYKDEQEVIEEGVRYILRSHPEYRMEIAIKRYKEEAVSLGKAADLAGIALEEMKEVLRTRGVPLKGPESKEKIKEDAKRARDQTLGTRN
;
A
#
# COMPACT_ATOMS: atom_id res chain seq x y z
N MET A 1 -9.34 -13.26 -15.79
CA MET A 1 -7.94 -13.17 -16.09
C MET A 1 -7.31 -14.54 -16.12
N THR A 2 -6.60 -14.82 -17.16
CA THR A 2 -5.97 -16.13 -17.30
C THR A 2 -4.55 -15.97 -17.83
N VAL A 3 -3.73 -16.95 -17.51
CA VAL A 3 -2.37 -17.03 -18.02
C VAL A 3 -2.32 -18.38 -18.72
N ARG A 4 -2.26 -18.35 -20.05
CA ARG A 4 -2.28 -19.57 -20.85
C ARG A 4 -3.50 -20.41 -20.53
N GLY A 5 -4.61 -19.75 -20.22
CA GLY A 5 -5.83 -20.47 -19.91
C GLY A 5 -5.93 -20.98 -18.47
N ILE A 6 -4.92 -20.74 -17.66
CA ILE A 6 -4.93 -21.18 -16.28
C ILE A 6 -5.63 -20.15 -15.42
N LYS A 7 -6.58 -20.59 -14.62
CA LYS A 7 -7.38 -19.73 -13.76
C LYS A 7 -7.00 -19.90 -12.30
N PRO A 8 -7.21 -18.88 -11.49
CA PRO A 8 -6.92 -19.00 -10.05
C PRO A 8 -7.62 -20.18 -9.40
N LYS A 9 -8.83 -20.48 -9.85
CA LYS A 9 -9.60 -21.58 -9.31
C LYS A 9 -8.85 -22.90 -9.41
N GLU A 10 -8.10 -23.09 -10.47
CA GLU A 10 -7.39 -24.35 -10.66
C GLU A 10 -6.32 -24.55 -9.61
N LEU A 11 -5.71 -23.45 -9.15
CA LEU A 11 -4.73 -23.56 -8.10
C LEU A 11 -5.36 -23.96 -6.77
N VAL A 12 -6.59 -23.51 -6.55
CA VAL A 12 -7.33 -23.89 -5.37
C VAL A 12 -7.78 -25.34 -5.47
N ASP A 13 -8.25 -25.74 -6.64
CA ASP A 13 -8.71 -27.11 -6.85
C ASP A 13 -7.62 -28.13 -6.60
N LEU A 14 -6.37 -27.76 -6.85
CA LEU A 14 -5.24 -28.62 -6.59
C LEU A 14 -4.74 -28.53 -5.16
N ALA A 15 -5.45 -27.78 -4.33
CA ALA A 15 -5.11 -27.59 -2.92
C ALA A 15 -3.76 -26.90 -2.73
N LEU A 16 -3.32 -26.15 -3.73
CA LEU A 16 -2.09 -25.39 -3.61
C LEU A 16 -2.34 -24.08 -2.83
N TYR A 17 -3.58 -23.62 -2.88
CA TYR A 17 -4.02 -22.44 -2.16
C TYR A 17 -5.35 -22.74 -1.51
N LYS A 18 -5.62 -22.04 -0.42
CA LYS A 18 -6.84 -22.25 0.36
C LYS A 18 -8.06 -21.74 -0.38
N ASP A 19 -7.95 -20.61 -1.02
CA ASP A 19 -9.05 -20.01 -1.77
C ASP A 19 -8.47 -19.03 -2.78
N GLU A 20 -9.35 -18.48 -3.62
CA GLU A 20 -8.90 -17.59 -4.68
C GLU A 20 -8.35 -16.28 -4.13
N GLN A 21 -8.83 -15.87 -2.97
CA GLN A 21 -8.31 -14.65 -2.36
C GLN A 21 -6.83 -14.81 -2.02
N GLU A 22 -6.45 -15.99 -1.57
CA GLU A 22 -5.06 -16.26 -1.25
C GLU A 22 -4.19 -16.18 -2.49
N VAL A 23 -4.72 -16.68 -3.62
CA VAL A 23 -4.01 -16.58 -4.88
C VAL A 23 -3.81 -15.14 -5.27
N ILE A 24 -4.87 -14.33 -5.14
CA ILE A 24 -4.81 -12.91 -5.48
C ILE A 24 -3.80 -12.20 -4.60
N GLU A 25 -3.81 -12.48 -3.31
CA GLU A 25 -2.89 -11.82 -2.39
C GLU A 25 -1.45 -12.14 -2.70
N GLU A 26 -1.17 -13.37 -3.04
CA GLU A 26 0.19 -13.72 -3.41
C GLU A 26 0.58 -13.02 -4.70
N GLY A 27 -0.34 -12.94 -5.65
CA GLY A 27 -0.09 -12.24 -6.90
C GLY A 27 0.25 -10.79 -6.67
N VAL A 28 -0.50 -10.12 -5.79
CA VAL A 28 -0.25 -8.72 -5.47
C VAL A 28 1.11 -8.57 -4.82
N ARG A 29 1.45 -9.46 -3.88
CA ARG A 29 2.75 -9.39 -3.24
C ARG A 29 3.88 -9.55 -4.25
N TYR A 30 3.70 -10.46 -5.18
CA TYR A 30 4.71 -10.69 -6.21
C TYR A 30 4.87 -9.47 -7.11
N ILE A 31 3.74 -8.88 -7.50
CA ILE A 31 3.77 -7.68 -8.34
C ILE A 31 4.50 -6.54 -7.64
N LEU A 32 4.17 -6.32 -6.37
CA LEU A 32 4.79 -5.22 -5.64
C LEU A 32 6.27 -5.44 -5.42
N ARG A 33 6.68 -6.70 -5.29
CA ARG A 33 8.09 -7.01 -5.13
C ARG A 33 8.84 -6.82 -6.44
N SER A 34 8.20 -7.17 -7.55
CA SER A 34 8.80 -7.03 -8.87
C SER A 34 8.80 -5.59 -9.36
N HIS A 35 7.88 -4.79 -8.85
CA HIS A 35 7.71 -3.40 -9.29
C HIS A 35 7.65 -2.46 -8.11
N PRO A 36 8.79 -2.21 -7.46
CA PRO A 36 8.77 -1.34 -6.29
C PRO A 36 8.26 0.07 -6.60
N GLU A 37 8.33 0.49 -7.85
CA GLU A 37 7.81 1.80 -8.21
C GLU A 37 6.29 1.87 -8.05
N TYR A 38 5.61 0.72 -8.09
CA TYR A 38 4.17 0.72 -7.87
C TYR A 38 3.85 1.11 -6.43
N ARG A 39 4.70 0.67 -5.49
CA ARG A 39 4.50 1.02 -4.09
C ARG A 39 4.62 2.52 -3.89
N MET A 40 5.56 3.14 -4.60
CA MET A 40 5.73 4.58 -4.51
C MET A 40 4.48 5.31 -5.02
N GLU A 41 3.94 4.86 -6.16
CA GLU A 41 2.76 5.51 -6.71
C GLU A 41 1.55 5.34 -5.81
N ILE A 42 1.40 4.17 -5.21
CA ILE A 42 0.31 3.94 -4.27
C ILE A 42 0.45 4.84 -3.05
N ALA A 43 1.68 4.97 -2.54
CA ALA A 43 1.93 5.79 -1.37
C ALA A 43 1.59 7.26 -1.65
N ILE A 44 2.00 7.75 -2.81
CA ILE A 44 1.73 9.13 -3.19
C ILE A 44 0.23 9.36 -3.31
N LYS A 45 -0.46 8.45 -3.97
CA LYS A 45 -1.89 8.58 -4.15
C LYS A 45 -2.60 8.63 -2.81
N ARG A 46 -2.27 7.71 -1.91
CA ARG A 46 -2.94 7.67 -0.61
C ARG A 46 -2.64 8.91 0.23
N TYR A 47 -1.42 9.44 0.11
CA TYR A 47 -1.07 10.64 0.83
C TYR A 47 -1.85 11.84 0.29
N LYS A 48 -1.96 11.93 -1.03
CA LYS A 48 -2.72 13.03 -1.65
C LYS A 48 -4.18 12.98 -1.22
N GLU A 49 -4.71 11.79 -1.04
CA GLU A 49 -6.10 11.61 -0.65
C GLU A 49 -6.27 11.71 0.88
N GLU A 50 -5.19 12.02 1.58
CA GLU A 50 -5.21 12.14 3.03
C GLU A 50 -5.63 10.85 3.70
N ALA A 51 -5.38 9.74 3.05
CA ALA A 51 -5.71 8.43 3.61
C ALA A 51 -4.61 7.91 4.53
N VAL A 52 -3.40 8.44 4.40
CA VAL A 52 -2.29 8.01 5.24
C VAL A 52 -1.44 9.22 5.62
N SER A 53 -0.72 9.07 6.73
CA SER A 53 0.22 10.09 7.17
C SER A 53 1.48 10.04 6.32
N LEU A 54 2.31 11.04 6.47
CA LEU A 54 3.58 11.08 5.76
C LEU A 54 4.45 9.88 6.12
N GLY A 55 4.49 9.55 7.41
CA GLY A 55 5.26 8.39 7.85
C GLY A 55 4.75 7.10 7.27
N LYS A 56 3.43 6.96 7.21
CA LYS A 56 2.85 5.75 6.64
C LYS A 56 3.12 5.69 5.15
N ALA A 57 3.07 6.83 4.46
CA ALA A 57 3.38 6.85 3.04
C ALA A 57 4.82 6.40 2.80
N ALA A 58 5.75 6.85 3.64
CA ALA A 58 7.14 6.44 3.51
C ALA A 58 7.27 4.93 3.71
N ASP A 59 6.54 4.39 4.69
CA ASP A 59 6.54 2.95 4.92
C ASP A 59 6.01 2.19 3.72
N LEU A 60 4.91 2.66 3.16
CA LEU A 60 4.33 2.02 1.99
C LEU A 60 5.28 2.01 0.82
N ALA A 61 6.00 3.11 0.63
CA ALA A 61 6.95 3.23 -0.45
C ALA A 61 8.26 2.50 -0.16
N GLY A 62 8.49 2.17 1.10
CA GLY A 62 9.72 1.48 1.48
C GLY A 62 10.93 2.37 1.51
N ILE A 63 10.75 3.65 1.84
CA ILE A 63 11.85 4.61 1.88
C ILE A 63 11.81 5.39 3.19
N ALA A 64 12.88 6.15 3.43
CA ALA A 64 12.97 6.96 4.64
C ALA A 64 12.03 8.15 4.55
N LEU A 65 11.66 8.67 5.71
CA LEU A 65 10.75 9.80 5.79
C LEU A 65 11.25 11.01 5.01
N GLU A 66 12.52 11.36 5.20
CA GLU A 66 13.07 12.51 4.50
C GLU A 66 13.08 12.32 2.99
N GLU A 67 13.32 11.11 2.58
CA GLU A 67 13.30 10.80 1.16
C GLU A 67 11.89 10.95 0.60
N MET A 68 10.89 10.52 1.38
CA MET A 68 9.50 10.66 0.96
C MET A 68 9.12 12.12 0.81
N LYS A 69 9.60 12.97 1.72
CA LYS A 69 9.35 14.40 1.62
C LYS A 69 9.88 14.95 0.31
N GLU A 70 11.08 14.52 -0.05
CA GLU A 70 11.71 15.01 -1.27
C GLU A 70 10.95 14.55 -2.50
N VAL A 71 10.50 13.29 -2.49
CA VAL A 71 9.72 12.77 -3.59
C VAL A 71 8.44 13.59 -3.79
N LEU A 72 7.76 13.87 -2.68
CA LEU A 72 6.51 14.63 -2.75
C LEU A 72 6.75 16.04 -3.27
N ARG A 73 7.84 16.67 -2.83
CA ARG A 73 8.16 18.02 -3.33
C ARG A 73 8.41 17.97 -4.82
N THR A 74 9.17 17.01 -5.26
CA THR A 74 9.50 16.85 -6.67
C THR A 74 8.27 16.64 -7.52
N ARG A 75 7.29 15.93 -6.97
CA ARG A 75 6.04 15.66 -7.67
C ARG A 75 5.03 16.79 -7.52
N GLY A 76 5.39 17.86 -6.83
CA GLY A 76 4.48 18.98 -6.66
C GLY A 76 3.36 18.70 -5.69
N VAL A 77 3.54 17.75 -4.80
CA VAL A 77 2.53 17.43 -3.80
C VAL A 77 2.89 18.19 -2.52
N PRO A 78 2.03 19.12 -2.09
CA PRO A 78 2.35 19.92 -0.90
C PRO A 78 2.33 19.05 0.35
N LEU A 79 3.27 19.34 1.26
CA LEU A 79 3.29 18.67 2.54
C LEU A 79 2.22 19.31 3.43
N LYS A 80 1.63 18.49 4.28
CA LYS A 80 0.56 18.97 5.14
C LYS A 80 1.07 19.93 6.19
N GLY A 81 0.26 20.90 6.54
CA GLY A 81 0.60 21.85 7.58
C GLY A 81 0.33 21.27 8.97
N PRO A 82 0.59 22.09 10.01
CA PRO A 82 0.43 21.61 11.38
C PRO A 82 -0.94 21.05 11.71
N GLU A 83 -1.99 21.69 11.25
CA GLU A 83 -3.34 21.23 11.53
C GLU A 83 -3.59 19.89 10.87
N SER A 84 -3.23 19.79 9.62
CA SER A 84 -3.38 18.54 8.89
C SER A 84 -2.52 17.46 9.52
N LYS A 85 -1.38 17.85 10.03
CA LYS A 85 -0.49 16.92 10.67
C LYS A 85 -1.15 16.24 11.85
N GLU A 86 -1.88 17.01 12.63
CA GLU A 86 -2.57 16.47 13.78
C GLU A 86 -3.69 15.55 13.34
N LYS A 87 -4.43 15.97 12.33
CA LYS A 87 -5.49 15.16 11.78
C LYS A 87 -4.96 13.85 11.22
N ILE A 88 -3.83 13.93 10.51
CA ILE A 88 -3.21 12.75 9.94
C ILE A 88 -2.79 11.78 11.02
N LYS A 89 -2.27 12.31 12.11
CA LYS A 89 -1.85 11.49 13.23
C LYS A 89 -3.03 10.72 13.79
N GLU A 90 -4.15 11.39 13.93
CA GLU A 90 -5.35 10.77 14.44
C GLU A 90 -5.87 9.72 13.48
N ASP A 91 -5.85 10.03 12.20
CA ASP A 91 -6.29 9.07 11.18
C ASP A 91 -5.40 7.84 11.17
N ALA A 92 -4.11 8.02 11.30
CA ALA A 92 -3.18 6.92 11.32
C ALA A 92 -3.43 6.01 12.52
N LYS A 93 -3.72 6.60 13.66
CA LYS A 93 -4.03 5.86 14.86
C LYS A 93 -5.32 5.05 14.67
N ARG A 94 -6.32 5.68 14.10
CA ARG A 94 -7.58 5.01 13.85
C ARG A 94 -7.41 3.85 12.89
N ALA A 95 -6.64 4.06 11.84
CA ALA A 95 -6.39 3.01 10.87
C ALA A 95 -5.65 1.85 11.50
N ARG A 96 -4.71 2.13 12.36
CA ARG A 96 -3.97 1.09 13.05
C ARG A 96 -4.89 0.27 13.91
N ASP A 97 -5.80 0.92 14.63
CA ASP A 97 -6.74 0.23 15.48
C ASP A 97 -7.66 -0.65 14.66
N GLN A 98 -8.11 -0.16 13.54
CA GLN A 98 -9.02 -0.90 12.69
C GLN A 98 -8.36 -2.10 12.04
N THR A 99 -7.09 -2.00 11.73
CA THR A 99 -6.42 -3.06 11.01
C THR A 99 -5.56 -3.92 11.89
N LEU A 100 -5.64 -3.71 13.18
CA LEU A 100 -4.81 -4.44 14.10
C LEU A 100 -4.86 -5.93 13.87
N GLY A 101 -5.99 -6.45 13.54
CA GLY A 101 -6.11 -7.87 13.29
C GLY A 101 -5.87 -8.26 11.86
N THR A 102 -5.82 -7.31 10.96
CA THR A 102 -5.68 -7.63 9.55
C THR A 102 -4.47 -6.99 8.92
N ARG A 103 -3.62 -6.43 9.71
CA ARG A 103 -2.55 -5.75 9.21
C ARG A 103 -1.78 -6.47 8.24
N ASN A 104 -1.47 -5.96 7.34
CA ASN A 104 -0.74 -6.60 6.40
C ASN A 104 0.34 -5.86 5.86
#